data_8363bba5a208fd2994a0d156208d9ee0
#
_entry.id   8363bba5a208fd2994a0d156208d9ee0
#
_cell.length_a   1.000
_cell.length_b   1.000
_cell.length_c   1.000
_cell.angle_alpha   90.00
_cell.angle_beta   90.00
_cell.angle_gamma   90.00
#
_symmetry.space_group_name_H-M   'P 1'
#
loop_
_entity.id
_entity.type
_entity.pdbx_description
1 polymer ?
#
loop_
_entity_poly.entity_id
_entity_poly.type
_entity_poly.pdbx_seq_one_letter_code
_entity_poly.pdbx_strand_id
1 'polypeptide(L)'
;MKHVVFGILILAVWTGIPAESAPLTMPFSEVRKGMRGTARTVFDGTTIETFDVEILGKLPNIGPHQDLILARCSGGPLAETGILAGMSGSPVTIDGRLVGAIAYSWGFSTEAIAGITPIEEMLEVARMDAAGPGRTSHAALEPDWREVLFDPARLNGVWERQLSALGAAPRGSWTHPLTITGFGMAGGRRIRDRLERAGIQAVQIGGSGGAGETAPPLEPGSAIGLKLVRGDVELAATGTVTWIDEGGVLAFGHPLFGLGSVDLPLTGARVEALLPNLQSSSRLAVPLNEIGALRQDRAAAVYGRLGAQARMIPIRVQLDSGAVSKTFSFDVADDPLLAPVLFYLSLNGIVGAAERTVGSLTVRVAEGSVIKMDGNLDVALDNVFAGPRALDYATGIPAYILHLLMNNVWTAPRIVGINLILEYDEQPKSARLLRVVADRYRVSPGESVELELVLAPFRGPRRTLRTSVRIPDEQPAGKLTLLVGGAATVQRDDQVDGSILPKDLDQLIRLINRLRRNDRLYIVASQPDSGLFVEGTSMPNLPPSVAAVLSRPGGRGDRVRVARRHLLEESLAAGDVVEGVARLELEVLPR
;
A
#
# COMPACT_ATOMS: atom_id res chain seq x y z
N MET A 1 -85.04 -18.87 6.00
CA MET A 1 -84.05 -17.86 6.47
C MET A 1 -82.95 -17.82 5.42
N LYS A 2 -82.89 -16.73 4.65
CA LYS A 2 -81.96 -16.58 3.53
C LYS A 2 -80.75 -15.75 4.03
N HIS A 3 -79.57 -16.32 3.96
CA HIS A 3 -78.33 -15.57 4.21
C HIS A 3 -77.81 -15.01 2.88
N VAL A 4 -77.76 -13.66 2.78
CA VAL A 4 -77.12 -12.91 1.69
C VAL A 4 -75.67 -12.71 2.10
N VAL A 5 -74.74 -13.24 1.31
CA VAL A 5 -73.28 -12.97 1.45
C VAL A 5 -72.95 -11.81 0.52
N PHE A 6 -72.52 -10.69 1.11
CA PHE A 6 -72.01 -9.51 0.39
C PHE A 6 -70.49 -9.71 0.11
N GLY A 7 -70.16 -9.94 -1.15
CA GLY A 7 -68.77 -9.99 -1.58
C GLY A 7 -68.25 -8.57 -1.83
N ILE A 8 -67.25 -8.13 -1.08
CA ILE A 8 -66.51 -6.87 -1.33
C ILE A 8 -65.41 -7.15 -2.36
N LEU A 9 -65.57 -6.57 -3.54
CA LEU A 9 -64.56 -6.58 -4.60
C LEU A 9 -63.55 -5.49 -4.28
N ILE A 10 -62.33 -5.84 -3.83
CA ILE A 10 -61.22 -4.89 -3.66
C ILE A 10 -60.54 -4.73 -5.02
N LEU A 11 -60.77 -3.58 -5.67
CA LEU A 11 -60.04 -3.17 -6.86
C LEU A 11 -58.63 -2.70 -6.42
N ALA A 12 -57.60 -3.53 -6.60
CA ALA A 12 -56.23 -3.10 -6.43
C ALA A 12 -55.82 -2.23 -7.63
N VAL A 13 -55.79 -0.92 -7.42
CA VAL A 13 -55.19 0.02 -8.38
C VAL A 13 -53.66 -0.15 -8.29
N TRP A 14 -53.10 -0.87 -9.23
CA TRP A 14 -51.66 -0.94 -9.44
C TRP A 14 -51.22 0.41 -10.05
N THR A 15 -50.73 1.31 -9.20
CA THR A 15 -49.98 2.49 -9.69
C THR A 15 -48.59 1.97 -10.10
N GLY A 16 -48.47 1.64 -11.39
CA GLY A 16 -47.17 1.35 -11.99
C GLY A 16 -46.28 2.58 -11.85
N ILE A 17 -45.26 2.49 -11.03
CA ILE A 17 -44.12 3.41 -11.08
C ILE A 17 -43.58 3.27 -12.50
N PRO A 18 -43.50 4.35 -13.32
CA PRO A 18 -42.92 4.25 -14.64
C PRO A 18 -41.48 3.75 -14.46
N ALA A 19 -41.15 2.57 -15.00
CA ALA A 19 -39.78 2.15 -15.16
C ALA A 19 -39.09 3.23 -16.01
N GLU A 20 -38.14 3.93 -15.39
CA GLU A 20 -37.33 4.93 -16.07
C GLU A 20 -36.60 4.20 -17.20
N SER A 21 -37.02 4.47 -18.45
CA SER A 21 -36.43 3.82 -19.62
C SER A 21 -34.95 4.17 -19.65
N ALA A 22 -34.08 3.15 -19.81
CA ALA A 22 -32.63 3.34 -19.95
C ALA A 22 -32.38 4.51 -20.95
N PRO A 23 -31.51 5.47 -20.61
CA PRO A 23 -31.31 6.65 -21.45
C PRO A 23 -30.87 6.20 -22.86
N LEU A 24 -31.49 6.77 -23.88
CA LEU A 24 -31.06 6.54 -25.27
C LEU A 24 -29.61 6.97 -25.40
N THR A 25 -28.75 6.07 -25.84
CA THR A 25 -27.33 6.35 -26.07
C THR A 25 -27.07 6.78 -27.51
N MET A 26 -26.06 7.63 -27.73
CA MET A 26 -25.57 8.01 -29.05
C MET A 26 -24.21 7.36 -29.28
N PRO A 27 -24.09 6.43 -30.24
CA PRO A 27 -22.82 5.76 -30.51
C PRO A 27 -21.79 6.72 -31.10
N PHE A 28 -20.50 6.43 -30.88
CA PHE A 28 -19.38 7.22 -31.39
C PHE A 28 -19.46 7.48 -32.89
N SER A 29 -19.95 6.50 -33.66
CA SER A 29 -20.11 6.59 -35.12
C SER A 29 -21.04 7.73 -35.56
N GLU A 30 -22.07 8.03 -34.77
CA GLU A 30 -23.05 9.07 -35.06
C GLU A 30 -22.60 10.49 -34.69
N VAL A 31 -21.65 10.62 -33.76
CA VAL A 31 -21.11 11.91 -33.30
C VAL A 31 -20.40 12.63 -34.45
N ARG A 32 -20.70 13.92 -34.63
CA ARG A 32 -20.11 14.77 -35.69
C ARG A 32 -19.67 16.12 -35.16
N LYS A 33 -18.63 16.68 -35.79
CA LYS A 33 -18.16 18.04 -35.53
C LYS A 33 -19.28 19.06 -35.68
N GLY A 34 -19.36 20.03 -34.76
CA GLY A 34 -20.35 21.09 -34.72
C GLY A 34 -21.65 20.71 -34.00
N MET A 35 -21.85 19.44 -33.60
CA MET A 35 -22.97 19.08 -32.74
C MET A 35 -22.87 19.83 -31.41
N ARG A 36 -24.02 20.24 -30.87
CA ARG A 36 -24.13 20.91 -29.59
C ARG A 36 -24.97 20.09 -28.63
N GLY A 37 -24.60 20.12 -27.38
CA GLY A 37 -25.28 19.43 -26.31
C GLY A 37 -24.97 20.05 -24.96
N THR A 38 -25.29 19.34 -23.90
CA THR A 38 -25.10 19.79 -22.54
C THR A 38 -24.40 18.70 -21.71
N ALA A 39 -23.71 19.14 -20.68
CA ALA A 39 -23.18 18.22 -19.67
C ALA A 39 -23.60 18.67 -18.27
N ARG A 40 -23.57 17.73 -17.32
CA ARG A 40 -23.99 17.95 -15.93
C ARG A 40 -22.85 17.66 -14.97
N THR A 41 -22.68 18.53 -13.97
CA THR A 41 -21.68 18.35 -12.91
C THR A 41 -22.07 19.13 -11.66
N VAL A 42 -21.30 18.99 -10.58
CA VAL A 42 -21.42 19.82 -9.39
C VAL A 42 -20.25 20.79 -9.34
N PHE A 43 -20.51 22.09 -9.26
CA PHE A 43 -19.50 23.13 -9.03
C PHE A 43 -19.45 23.60 -7.58
N ASP A 44 -20.56 23.53 -6.85
CA ASP A 44 -20.66 23.92 -5.45
C ASP A 44 -21.63 23.01 -4.67
N GLY A 45 -21.26 22.67 -3.45
CA GLY A 45 -22.07 21.81 -2.58
C GLY A 45 -22.35 20.44 -3.20
N THR A 46 -23.63 20.12 -3.33
CA THR A 46 -24.14 18.91 -3.98
C THR A 46 -25.09 19.23 -5.15
N THR A 47 -25.21 20.51 -5.50
CA THR A 47 -26.14 20.98 -6.54
C THR A 47 -25.60 20.65 -7.93
N ILE A 48 -26.36 19.91 -8.70
CA ILE A 48 -25.99 19.57 -10.08
C ILE A 48 -26.34 20.75 -10.99
N GLU A 49 -25.35 21.21 -11.73
CA GLU A 49 -25.48 22.30 -12.70
C GLU A 49 -25.23 21.80 -14.12
N THR A 50 -25.80 22.49 -15.10
CA THR A 50 -25.67 22.18 -16.52
C THR A 50 -24.77 23.20 -17.19
N PHE A 51 -23.89 22.74 -18.10
CA PHE A 51 -23.06 23.59 -18.93
C PHE A 51 -23.08 23.12 -20.39
N ASP A 52 -22.70 24.00 -21.31
CA ASP A 52 -22.78 23.75 -22.75
C ASP A 52 -21.56 23.00 -23.27
N VAL A 53 -21.80 22.16 -24.28
CA VAL A 53 -20.76 21.36 -24.97
C VAL A 53 -20.92 21.50 -26.47
N GLU A 54 -19.82 21.84 -27.18
CA GLU A 54 -19.73 21.85 -28.64
C GLU A 54 -18.69 20.84 -29.11
N ILE A 55 -19.08 19.90 -29.98
CA ILE A 55 -18.16 18.87 -30.50
C ILE A 55 -17.20 19.49 -31.52
N LEU A 56 -15.90 19.41 -31.25
CA LEU A 56 -14.83 19.89 -32.11
C LEU A 56 -14.35 18.84 -33.11
N GLY A 57 -14.44 17.55 -32.75
CA GLY A 57 -13.96 16.46 -33.59
C GLY A 57 -13.96 15.11 -32.89
N LYS A 58 -13.45 14.11 -33.59
CA LYS A 58 -13.26 12.74 -33.08
C LYS A 58 -11.84 12.28 -33.32
N LEU A 59 -11.27 11.56 -32.36
CA LEU A 59 -9.96 10.93 -32.43
C LEU A 59 -10.15 9.42 -32.24
N PRO A 60 -10.27 8.64 -33.32
CA PRO A 60 -10.40 7.21 -33.20
C PRO A 60 -9.05 6.58 -32.84
N ASN A 61 -9.09 5.46 -32.10
CA ASN A 61 -7.95 4.64 -31.75
C ASN A 61 -6.80 5.41 -31.05
N ILE A 62 -7.12 6.25 -30.06
CA ILE A 62 -6.10 6.89 -29.21
C ILE A 62 -5.36 5.86 -28.35
N GLY A 63 -5.92 4.68 -28.17
CA GLY A 63 -5.40 3.48 -27.52
C GLY A 63 -6.09 2.24 -28.05
N PRO A 64 -5.67 1.04 -27.62
CA PRO A 64 -6.34 -0.21 -28.00
C PRO A 64 -7.81 -0.18 -27.56
N HIS A 65 -8.75 -0.20 -28.51
CA HIS A 65 -10.19 -0.09 -28.28
C HIS A 65 -10.59 1.16 -27.48
N GLN A 66 -9.94 2.30 -27.72
CA GLN A 66 -10.23 3.57 -27.09
C GLN A 66 -10.37 4.67 -28.14
N ASP A 67 -11.51 5.28 -28.16
CA ASP A 67 -11.84 6.43 -28.99
C ASP A 67 -12.01 7.68 -28.10
N LEU A 68 -11.83 8.86 -28.64
CA LEU A 68 -11.99 10.11 -27.92
C LEU A 68 -12.79 11.12 -28.74
N ILE A 69 -13.75 11.76 -28.10
CA ILE A 69 -14.49 12.87 -28.68
C ILE A 69 -13.93 14.17 -28.10
N LEU A 70 -13.50 15.09 -28.95
CA LEU A 70 -13.03 16.41 -28.54
C LEU A 70 -14.19 17.39 -28.48
N ALA A 71 -14.28 18.16 -27.39
CA ALA A 71 -15.32 19.12 -27.18
C ALA A 71 -14.80 20.42 -26.55
N ARG A 72 -15.46 21.54 -26.86
CA ARG A 72 -15.35 22.81 -26.15
C ARG A 72 -16.50 22.90 -25.17
N CYS A 73 -16.20 23.21 -23.91
CA CYS A 73 -17.17 23.42 -22.86
C CYS A 73 -17.31 24.90 -22.53
N SER A 74 -18.51 25.35 -22.17
CA SER A 74 -18.78 26.74 -21.77
C SER A 74 -19.93 26.83 -20.79
N GLY A 75 -19.95 27.90 -20.02
CA GLY A 75 -20.95 28.11 -18.95
C GLY A 75 -20.35 27.89 -17.56
N GLY A 76 -21.10 28.29 -16.53
CA GLY A 76 -20.60 28.25 -15.15
C GLY A 76 -19.23 28.90 -14.98
N PRO A 77 -18.35 28.34 -14.15
CA PRO A 77 -17.01 28.89 -13.89
C PRO A 77 -15.97 28.56 -14.97
N LEU A 78 -16.33 27.82 -16.04
CA LEU A 78 -15.39 27.23 -17.00
C LEU A 78 -14.59 28.26 -17.81
N ALA A 79 -15.09 29.49 -17.95
CA ALA A 79 -14.36 30.57 -18.61
C ALA A 79 -13.11 30.98 -17.83
N GLU A 80 -13.12 30.86 -16.52
CA GLU A 80 -12.03 31.25 -15.62
C GLU A 80 -11.15 30.05 -15.22
N THR A 81 -11.77 28.88 -15.07
CA THR A 81 -11.09 27.69 -14.53
C THR A 81 -10.57 26.75 -15.62
N GLY A 82 -11.12 26.82 -16.83
CA GLY A 82 -11.03 25.71 -17.76
C GLY A 82 -11.78 24.47 -17.20
N ILE A 83 -11.45 23.30 -17.71
CA ILE A 83 -12.01 22.04 -17.20
C ILE A 83 -11.32 21.72 -15.85
N LEU A 84 -12.11 21.35 -14.84
CA LEU A 84 -11.66 21.09 -13.46
C LEU A 84 -11.37 19.59 -13.23
N ALA A 85 -10.26 19.28 -12.60
CA ALA A 85 -10.02 17.95 -12.07
C ALA A 85 -11.12 17.59 -11.06
N GLY A 86 -11.70 16.39 -11.19
CA GLY A 86 -12.90 15.95 -10.47
C GLY A 86 -14.21 16.10 -11.28
N MET A 87 -14.26 16.87 -12.36
CA MET A 87 -15.40 16.86 -13.31
C MET A 87 -15.42 15.59 -14.18
N SER A 88 -14.38 14.80 -14.16
CA SER A 88 -14.31 13.54 -14.90
C SER A 88 -15.47 12.63 -14.52
N GLY A 89 -16.15 12.08 -15.51
CA GLY A 89 -17.42 11.38 -15.36
C GLY A 89 -18.65 12.24 -15.64
N SER A 90 -18.52 13.57 -15.83
CA SER A 90 -19.67 14.43 -16.19
C SER A 90 -20.35 13.94 -17.45
N PRO A 91 -21.65 13.50 -17.37
CA PRO A 91 -22.37 12.97 -18.52
C PRO A 91 -22.61 14.06 -19.57
N VAL A 92 -22.35 13.72 -20.83
CA VAL A 92 -22.59 14.59 -21.99
C VAL A 92 -23.75 14.06 -22.79
N THR A 93 -24.76 14.90 -23.05
CA THR A 93 -25.94 14.55 -23.81
C THR A 93 -26.08 15.45 -25.04
N ILE A 94 -26.48 14.88 -26.17
CA ILE A 94 -26.83 15.56 -27.41
C ILE A 94 -28.23 15.07 -27.82
N ASP A 95 -29.18 15.99 -28.05
CA ASP A 95 -30.55 15.66 -28.40
C ASP A 95 -31.20 14.65 -27.40
N GLY A 96 -30.91 14.79 -26.10
CA GLY A 96 -31.41 13.91 -25.06
C GLY A 96 -30.75 12.51 -24.99
N ARG A 97 -29.78 12.23 -25.86
CA ARG A 97 -29.06 10.96 -25.93
C ARG A 97 -27.67 11.07 -25.26
N LEU A 98 -27.34 10.13 -24.39
CA LEU A 98 -26.06 10.10 -23.69
C LEU A 98 -24.93 9.69 -24.67
N VAL A 99 -23.96 10.56 -24.84
CA VAL A 99 -22.80 10.40 -25.75
C VAL A 99 -21.62 9.75 -25.03
N GLY A 100 -21.39 10.13 -23.79
CA GLY A 100 -20.24 9.69 -22.99
C GLY A 100 -20.04 10.58 -21.80
N ALA A 101 -18.80 10.59 -21.27
CA ALA A 101 -18.43 11.38 -20.12
C ALA A 101 -17.15 12.18 -20.36
N ILE A 102 -17.09 13.39 -19.80
CA ILE A 102 -15.84 14.15 -19.73
C ILE A 102 -14.80 13.32 -18.97
N ALA A 103 -13.66 13.13 -19.59
CA ALA A 103 -12.60 12.26 -19.07
C ALA A 103 -11.19 12.88 -19.16
N TYR A 104 -10.95 13.76 -20.12
CA TYR A 104 -9.64 14.32 -20.40
C TYR A 104 -9.67 15.83 -20.53
N SER A 105 -8.56 16.50 -20.17
CA SER A 105 -8.28 17.89 -20.53
C SER A 105 -6.79 18.10 -20.77
N TRP A 106 -6.45 19.27 -21.20
CA TRP A 106 -5.07 19.66 -21.49
C TRP A 106 -4.68 20.84 -20.62
N GLY A 107 -3.59 20.67 -19.85
CA GLY A 107 -3.01 21.77 -19.09
C GLY A 107 -2.60 22.92 -20.00
N PHE A 108 -2.64 24.15 -19.49
CA PHE A 108 -2.33 25.38 -20.22
C PHE A 108 -3.22 25.65 -21.43
N SER A 109 -4.38 25.00 -21.55
CA SER A 109 -5.35 25.34 -22.57
C SER A 109 -6.00 26.70 -22.26
N THR A 110 -6.07 27.58 -23.26
CA THR A 110 -6.72 28.89 -23.14
C THR A 110 -8.24 28.85 -23.20
N GLU A 111 -8.79 27.70 -23.59
CA GLU A 111 -10.22 27.41 -23.62
C GLU A 111 -10.52 26.13 -22.85
N ALA A 112 -11.75 25.96 -22.38
CA ALA A 112 -12.19 24.76 -21.69
C ALA A 112 -12.37 23.58 -22.67
N ILE A 113 -11.29 23.02 -23.17
CA ILE A 113 -11.30 21.86 -24.07
C ILE A 113 -11.30 20.57 -23.26
N ALA A 114 -12.26 19.69 -23.57
CA ALA A 114 -12.41 18.39 -22.94
C ALA A 114 -12.30 17.24 -23.95
N GLY A 115 -11.81 16.11 -23.46
CA GLY A 115 -11.96 14.82 -24.12
C GLY A 115 -13.10 14.04 -23.43
N ILE A 116 -13.97 13.45 -24.24
CA ILE A 116 -15.12 12.68 -23.81
C ILE A 116 -14.87 11.22 -24.18
N THR A 117 -14.92 10.33 -23.19
CA THR A 117 -14.92 8.87 -23.42
C THR A 117 -16.30 8.45 -23.89
N PRO A 118 -16.42 7.71 -25.03
CA PRO A 118 -17.70 7.25 -25.54
C PRO A 118 -18.43 6.35 -24.56
N ILE A 119 -19.77 6.50 -24.48
CA ILE A 119 -20.60 5.71 -23.55
C ILE A 119 -20.53 4.20 -23.82
N GLU A 120 -20.34 3.79 -25.05
CA GLU A 120 -20.26 2.38 -25.45
C GLU A 120 -19.10 1.68 -24.72
N GLU A 121 -17.93 2.32 -24.67
CA GLU A 121 -16.74 1.80 -23.97
C GLU A 121 -16.95 1.74 -22.45
N MET A 122 -17.64 2.74 -21.89
CA MET A 122 -17.95 2.76 -20.47
C MET A 122 -18.94 1.65 -20.07
N LEU A 123 -19.96 1.39 -20.90
CA LEU A 123 -20.94 0.32 -20.68
C LEU A 123 -20.30 -1.09 -20.75
N GLU A 124 -19.23 -1.26 -21.50
CA GLU A 124 -18.47 -2.51 -21.50
C GLU A 124 -17.86 -2.80 -20.11
N VAL A 125 -17.41 -1.77 -19.40
CA VAL A 125 -16.90 -1.92 -18.03
C VAL A 125 -17.98 -2.42 -17.07
N ALA A 126 -19.20 -1.92 -17.19
CA ALA A 126 -20.35 -2.39 -16.40
C ALA A 126 -20.65 -3.87 -16.64
N ARG A 127 -20.54 -4.34 -17.90
CA ARG A 127 -20.77 -5.74 -18.27
C ARG A 127 -19.70 -6.69 -17.68
N MET A 128 -18.48 -6.21 -17.46
CA MET A 128 -17.41 -7.02 -16.85
C MET A 128 -17.71 -7.38 -15.39
N ASP A 129 -18.51 -6.59 -14.68
CA ASP A 129 -18.89 -6.89 -13.29
C ASP A 129 -19.87 -8.08 -13.16
N ALA A 130 -20.63 -8.39 -14.20
CA ALA A 130 -21.54 -9.53 -14.22
C ALA A 130 -20.85 -10.89 -14.03
N ALA A 131 -19.54 -10.97 -14.23
CA ALA A 131 -18.73 -12.17 -14.01
C ALA A 131 -18.45 -12.47 -12.50
N GLY A 132 -18.95 -11.63 -11.59
CA GLY A 132 -18.75 -11.74 -10.14
C GLY A 132 -17.45 -11.06 -9.65
N PRO A 133 -17.31 -10.87 -8.33
CA PRO A 133 -16.11 -10.27 -7.77
C PRO A 133 -14.93 -11.22 -8.00
N GLY A 134 -14.21 -11.00 -9.08
CA GLY A 134 -12.90 -11.62 -9.27
C GLY A 134 -12.03 -11.17 -8.09
N ARG A 135 -11.49 -12.13 -7.32
CA ARG A 135 -10.35 -11.79 -6.44
C ARG A 135 -9.30 -11.19 -7.36
N THR A 136 -8.93 -9.96 -7.09
CA THR A 136 -7.82 -9.30 -7.78
C THR A 136 -6.58 -10.15 -7.57
N SER A 137 -6.35 -11.08 -8.50
CA SER A 137 -5.07 -11.75 -8.63
C SER A 137 -4.19 -10.79 -9.43
N HIS A 138 -3.77 -9.71 -8.79
CA HIS A 138 -2.63 -9.00 -9.35
C HIS A 138 -1.48 -10.00 -9.24
N ALA A 139 -0.95 -10.42 -10.39
CA ALA A 139 0.32 -11.12 -10.42
C ALA A 139 1.31 -10.20 -9.72
N ALA A 140 1.56 -10.50 -8.47
CA ALA A 140 2.46 -9.72 -7.66
C ALA A 140 3.78 -9.66 -8.41
N LEU A 141 4.35 -8.48 -8.51
CA LEU A 141 5.79 -8.36 -8.62
C LEU A 141 6.33 -9.20 -7.46
N GLU A 142 6.89 -10.37 -7.75
CA GLU A 142 7.43 -11.26 -6.71
C GLU A 142 8.32 -10.41 -5.81
N PRO A 143 7.89 -10.12 -4.58
CA PRO A 143 8.70 -9.26 -3.74
C PRO A 143 9.97 -10.02 -3.41
N ASP A 144 11.12 -9.47 -3.75
CA ASP A 144 12.37 -10.00 -3.24
C ASP A 144 12.43 -9.70 -1.73
N TRP A 145 11.94 -10.67 -0.93
CA TRP A 145 11.92 -10.58 0.52
C TRP A 145 13.31 -10.28 1.12
N ARG A 146 14.39 -10.60 0.38
CA ARG A 146 15.76 -10.30 0.76
C ARG A 146 16.09 -8.82 0.60
N GLU A 147 15.46 -8.16 -0.38
CA GLU A 147 15.81 -6.80 -0.78
C GLU A 147 15.78 -5.83 0.40
N VAL A 148 14.75 -5.92 1.26
CA VAL A 148 14.53 -4.96 2.35
C VAL A 148 14.81 -5.56 3.72
N LEU A 149 14.39 -6.81 3.99
CA LEU A 149 14.55 -7.39 5.32
C LEU A 149 16.02 -7.52 5.73
N PHE A 150 16.93 -7.67 4.77
CA PHE A 150 18.36 -7.76 5.01
C PHE A 150 19.14 -6.49 4.64
N ASP A 151 18.57 -5.62 3.80
CA ASP A 151 19.13 -4.31 3.48
C ASP A 151 18.06 -3.20 3.54
N PRO A 152 17.70 -2.73 4.75
CA PRO A 152 16.69 -1.68 4.91
C PRO A 152 17.02 -0.38 4.15
N ALA A 153 18.27 -0.19 3.70
CA ALA A 153 18.64 0.97 2.90
C ALA A 153 17.89 1.04 1.56
N ARG A 154 17.42 -0.09 1.04
CA ARG A 154 16.67 -0.20 -0.22
C ARG A 154 15.19 0.12 -0.10
N LEU A 155 14.68 0.20 1.13
CA LEU A 155 13.26 0.38 1.43
C LEU A 155 12.60 1.54 0.66
N ASN A 156 13.25 2.71 0.61
CA ASN A 156 12.71 3.86 -0.11
C ASN A 156 12.55 3.59 -1.61
N GLY A 157 13.51 2.90 -2.23
CA GLY A 157 13.40 2.53 -3.64
C GLY A 157 12.23 1.60 -3.95
N VAL A 158 11.86 0.73 -3.01
CA VAL A 158 10.67 -0.13 -3.15
C VAL A 158 9.41 0.72 -3.20
N TRP A 159 9.24 1.61 -2.22
CA TRP A 159 8.05 2.46 -2.16
C TRP A 159 7.95 3.44 -3.33
N GLU A 160 9.07 3.98 -3.79
CA GLU A 160 9.11 4.83 -4.99
C GLU A 160 8.69 4.06 -6.25
N ARG A 161 9.16 2.82 -6.44
CA ARG A 161 8.72 1.97 -7.56
C ARG A 161 7.23 1.64 -7.51
N GLN A 162 6.71 1.27 -6.33
CA GLN A 162 5.29 0.93 -6.18
C GLN A 162 4.38 2.14 -6.40
N LEU A 163 4.72 3.28 -5.83
CA LEU A 163 3.99 4.53 -6.06
C LEU A 163 4.04 4.95 -7.54
N SER A 164 5.22 4.84 -8.18
CA SER A 164 5.37 5.17 -9.60
C SER A 164 4.57 4.23 -10.50
N ALA A 165 4.42 2.96 -10.12
CA ALA A 165 3.57 2.02 -10.85
C ALA A 165 2.08 2.42 -10.78
N LEU A 166 1.61 2.92 -9.64
CA LEU A 166 0.26 3.46 -9.47
C LEU A 166 0.07 4.79 -10.23
N GLY A 167 1.11 5.62 -10.30
CA GLY A 167 1.09 6.90 -11.02
C GLY A 167 1.35 6.80 -12.52
N ALA A 168 1.62 5.61 -13.06
CA ALA A 168 1.94 5.38 -14.47
C ALA A 168 0.72 5.43 -15.41
N ALA A 169 -0.38 6.06 -15.01
CA ALA A 169 -1.53 6.29 -15.87
C ALA A 169 -1.10 6.91 -17.23
N PRO A 170 -1.79 6.60 -18.36
CA PRO A 170 -1.43 7.12 -19.67
C PRO A 170 -1.24 8.63 -19.66
N ARG A 171 -0.11 9.12 -20.20
CA ARG A 171 0.17 10.56 -20.31
C ARG A 171 -0.96 11.26 -21.08
N GLY A 172 -1.58 12.27 -20.47
CA GLY A 172 -2.73 13.00 -21.01
C GLY A 172 -4.07 12.65 -20.35
N SER A 173 -4.14 11.59 -19.55
CA SER A 173 -5.27 11.37 -18.67
C SER A 173 -5.16 12.24 -17.41
N TRP A 174 -6.29 12.68 -16.89
CA TRP A 174 -6.35 13.39 -15.65
C TRP A 174 -5.82 12.49 -14.53
N THR A 175 -4.87 13.03 -13.77
CA THR A 175 -4.63 12.51 -12.43
C THR A 175 -5.69 13.13 -11.54
N HIS A 176 -6.61 12.31 -10.99
CA HIS A 176 -7.48 12.79 -9.93
C HIS A 176 -6.62 13.26 -8.77
N PRO A 177 -6.81 14.48 -8.29
CA PRO A 177 -6.16 14.85 -7.05
C PRO A 177 -6.71 13.96 -5.94
N LEU A 178 -5.84 13.22 -5.29
CA LEU A 178 -6.19 12.57 -4.04
C LEU A 178 -6.36 13.61 -2.96
N THR A 179 -7.45 13.55 -2.24
CA THR A 179 -7.65 14.39 -1.06
C THR A 179 -7.01 13.75 0.15
N ILE A 180 -6.29 14.55 0.93
CA ILE A 180 -5.54 14.15 2.13
C ILE A 180 -6.13 14.88 3.32
N THR A 181 -6.65 14.15 4.32
CA THR A 181 -7.31 14.70 5.50
C THR A 181 -6.82 14.03 6.78
N GLY A 182 -6.78 14.75 7.91
CA GLY A 182 -6.46 14.19 9.24
C GLY A 182 -4.96 14.13 9.59
N PHE A 183 -4.05 14.35 8.64
CA PHE A 183 -2.60 14.20 8.85
C PHE A 183 -1.90 15.46 9.39
N GLY A 184 -2.62 16.56 9.61
CA GLY A 184 -2.01 17.85 9.91
C GLY A 184 -1.13 18.38 8.77
N MET A 185 -0.64 19.62 8.88
CA MET A 185 0.09 20.29 7.79
C MET A 185 1.40 19.59 7.42
N ALA A 186 2.18 19.14 8.39
CA ALA A 186 3.50 18.53 8.13
C ALA A 186 3.36 17.11 7.56
N GLY A 187 2.46 16.30 8.12
CA GLY A 187 2.19 14.94 7.65
C GLY A 187 1.58 14.92 6.26
N GLY A 188 0.58 15.76 6.01
CA GLY A 188 -0.05 15.88 4.70
C GLY A 188 0.93 16.35 3.61
N ARG A 189 1.83 17.29 3.92
CA ARG A 189 2.90 17.70 3.01
C ARG A 189 3.81 16.53 2.63
N ARG A 190 4.22 15.70 3.59
CA ARG A 190 5.06 14.52 3.34
C ARG A 190 4.39 13.52 2.39
N ILE A 191 3.10 13.25 2.62
CA ILE A 191 2.32 12.36 1.75
C ILE A 191 2.23 12.97 0.36
N ARG A 192 1.84 14.24 0.25
CA ARG A 192 1.73 14.94 -1.01
C ARG A 192 3.03 14.90 -1.81
N ASP A 193 4.16 15.26 -1.21
CA ASP A 193 5.48 15.30 -1.88
C ASP A 193 5.89 13.90 -2.40
N ARG A 194 5.46 12.81 -1.75
CA ARG A 194 5.69 11.43 -2.22
C ARG A 194 4.78 11.07 -3.40
N LEU A 195 3.50 11.42 -3.32
CA LEU A 195 2.53 11.18 -4.38
C LEU A 195 2.87 11.98 -5.64
N GLU A 196 3.22 13.25 -5.51
CA GLU A 196 3.60 14.13 -6.63
C GLU A 196 4.86 13.63 -7.35
N ARG A 197 5.86 13.14 -6.62
CA ARG A 197 7.05 12.50 -7.24
C ARG A 197 6.70 11.25 -8.04
N ALA A 198 5.65 10.55 -7.66
CA ALA A 198 5.12 9.41 -8.39
C ALA A 198 4.17 9.80 -9.54
N GLY A 199 3.92 11.09 -9.77
CA GLY A 199 2.99 11.58 -10.79
C GLY A 199 1.53 11.61 -10.34
N ILE A 200 1.23 11.38 -9.06
CA ILE A 200 -0.11 11.42 -8.49
C ILE A 200 -0.33 12.78 -7.84
N GLN A 201 -1.28 13.56 -8.35
CA GLN A 201 -1.66 14.83 -7.74
C GLN A 201 -2.36 14.60 -6.40
N ALA A 202 -2.05 15.45 -5.41
CA ALA A 202 -2.68 15.35 -4.10
C ALA A 202 -2.93 16.74 -3.50
N VAL A 203 -4.11 16.91 -2.90
CA VAL A 203 -4.53 18.16 -2.27
C VAL A 203 -4.85 17.89 -0.81
N GLN A 204 -4.22 18.65 0.09
CA GLN A 204 -4.53 18.56 1.49
C GLN A 204 -5.73 19.44 1.84
N ILE A 205 -6.73 18.83 2.46
CA ILE A 205 -7.93 19.51 2.96
C ILE A 205 -7.85 19.58 4.48
N GLY A 206 -8.17 20.72 5.04
CA GLY A 206 -8.31 20.90 6.49
C GLY A 206 -9.66 20.37 6.99
N GLY A 207 -9.63 19.63 8.10
CA GLY A 207 -10.84 19.08 8.73
C GLY A 207 -11.08 17.60 8.39
N SER A 208 -11.73 16.86 9.27
CA SER A 208 -12.31 15.56 8.96
C SER A 208 -13.48 15.80 8.01
N GLY A 209 -13.43 15.28 6.80
CA GLY A 209 -14.54 15.31 5.88
C GLY A 209 -15.78 14.79 6.59
N GLY A 210 -16.96 15.26 6.19
CA GLY A 210 -18.28 15.06 6.80
C GLY A 210 -18.64 13.65 7.28
N ALA A 211 -17.86 13.14 8.21
CA ALA A 211 -18.09 11.86 8.87
C ALA A 211 -19.48 11.91 9.52
N GLY A 212 -20.42 11.23 8.90
CA GLY A 212 -21.83 11.22 9.31
C GLY A 212 -22.77 12.07 8.47
N GLU A 213 -22.29 12.88 7.52
CA GLU A 213 -23.16 13.59 6.58
C GLU A 213 -23.66 12.63 5.50
N THR A 214 -24.97 12.60 5.32
CA THR A 214 -25.63 11.71 4.36
C THR A 214 -25.58 12.31 2.95
N ALA A 215 -25.07 11.54 2.00
CA ALA A 215 -25.12 11.91 0.60
C ALA A 215 -26.56 11.97 0.10
N PRO A 216 -26.91 12.95 -0.74
CA PRO A 216 -28.17 12.91 -1.45
C PRO A 216 -28.22 11.68 -2.38
N PRO A 217 -29.42 11.25 -2.82
CA PRO A 217 -29.55 10.23 -3.84
C PRO A 217 -28.69 10.59 -5.06
N LEU A 218 -27.95 9.60 -5.58
CA LEU A 218 -27.11 9.84 -6.76
C LEU A 218 -27.96 9.98 -8.03
N GLU A 219 -27.56 10.94 -8.86
CA GLU A 219 -28.05 11.14 -10.21
C GLU A 219 -26.86 11.31 -11.17
N PRO A 220 -27.05 11.11 -12.49
CA PRO A 220 -26.03 11.51 -13.47
C PRO A 220 -25.63 12.98 -13.31
N GLY A 221 -24.35 13.25 -13.09
CA GLY A 221 -23.81 14.57 -12.73
C GLY A 221 -23.48 14.75 -11.25
N SER A 222 -23.95 13.89 -10.34
CA SER A 222 -23.61 13.93 -8.91
C SER A 222 -22.11 13.79 -8.68
N ALA A 223 -21.58 14.49 -7.69
CA ALA A 223 -20.21 14.25 -7.22
C ALA A 223 -20.16 12.92 -6.44
N ILE A 224 -19.11 12.14 -6.71
CA ILE A 224 -18.90 10.81 -6.13
C ILE A 224 -17.47 10.69 -5.57
N GLY A 225 -17.28 9.91 -4.53
CA GLY A 225 -15.99 9.70 -3.88
C GLY A 225 -15.61 8.23 -3.76
N LEU A 226 -14.33 7.97 -3.66
CA LEU A 226 -13.73 6.65 -3.43
C LEU A 226 -12.76 6.77 -2.27
N LYS A 227 -13.00 6.09 -1.15
CA LYS A 227 -12.10 6.11 0.02
C LYS A 227 -11.06 4.99 -0.09
N LEU A 228 -9.80 5.36 -0.12
CA LEU A 228 -8.67 4.45 -0.05
C LEU A 228 -8.25 4.19 1.40
N VAL A 229 -8.32 5.23 2.21
CA VAL A 229 -8.12 5.21 3.67
C VAL A 229 -9.27 5.98 4.31
N ARG A 230 -9.83 5.45 5.41
CA ARG A 230 -10.92 6.09 6.16
C ARG A 230 -10.69 6.00 7.66
N GLY A 231 -11.19 6.95 8.44
CA GLY A 231 -11.09 7.00 9.90
C GLY A 231 -10.48 8.30 10.40
N ASP A 232 -9.58 8.26 11.38
CA ASP A 232 -8.90 9.44 11.91
C ASP A 232 -8.03 10.15 10.86
N VAL A 233 -7.62 9.41 9.84
CA VAL A 233 -6.93 9.91 8.64
C VAL A 233 -7.64 9.39 7.39
N GLU A 234 -7.65 10.20 6.32
CA GLU A 234 -8.36 9.85 5.10
C GLU A 234 -7.54 10.17 3.85
N LEU A 235 -7.55 9.24 2.91
CA LEU A 235 -7.13 9.43 1.51
C LEU A 235 -8.28 9.02 0.61
N ALA A 236 -8.69 9.91 -0.29
CA ALA A 236 -9.81 9.64 -1.18
C ALA A 236 -9.61 10.27 -2.55
N ALA A 237 -10.27 9.72 -3.56
CA ALA A 237 -10.43 10.30 -4.89
C ALA A 237 -11.86 10.76 -5.08
N THR A 238 -12.09 11.79 -5.91
CA THR A 238 -13.43 12.28 -6.22
C THR A 238 -13.61 12.47 -7.72
N GLY A 239 -14.81 12.27 -8.21
CA GLY A 239 -15.20 12.44 -9.60
C GLY A 239 -16.69 12.70 -9.75
N THR A 240 -17.25 12.33 -10.90
CA THR A 240 -18.65 12.58 -11.23
C THR A 240 -19.33 11.31 -11.75
N VAL A 241 -20.59 11.12 -11.40
CA VAL A 241 -21.44 10.03 -11.87
C VAL A 241 -21.83 10.27 -13.32
N THR A 242 -21.59 9.28 -14.17
CA THR A 242 -21.98 9.34 -15.59
C THR A 242 -23.37 8.74 -15.81
N TRP A 243 -23.60 7.56 -15.25
CA TRP A 243 -24.81 6.79 -15.45
C TRP A 243 -25.08 5.86 -14.27
N ILE A 244 -26.36 5.56 -14.05
CA ILE A 244 -26.83 4.65 -13.01
C ILE A 244 -27.77 3.65 -13.66
N ASP A 245 -27.58 2.37 -13.38
CA ASP A 245 -28.47 1.28 -13.76
C ASP A 245 -29.11 0.63 -12.53
N GLU A 246 -29.67 -0.57 -12.69
CA GLU A 246 -30.30 -1.36 -11.61
C GLU A 246 -29.29 -1.70 -10.47
N GLY A 247 -28.86 -0.70 -9.72
CA GLY A 247 -27.94 -0.84 -8.58
C GLY A 247 -26.46 -0.68 -8.92
N GLY A 248 -26.12 -0.32 -10.17
CA GLY A 248 -24.76 -0.01 -10.61
C GLY A 248 -24.53 1.47 -10.89
N VAL A 249 -23.31 1.92 -10.77
CA VAL A 249 -22.87 3.30 -11.03
C VAL A 249 -21.63 3.30 -11.89
N LEU A 250 -21.72 3.94 -13.07
CA LEU A 250 -20.58 4.30 -13.91
C LEU A 250 -20.12 5.71 -13.59
N ALA A 251 -18.81 5.91 -13.47
CA ALA A 251 -18.24 7.22 -13.16
C ALA A 251 -16.86 7.40 -13.80
N PHE A 252 -16.31 8.60 -13.70
CA PHE A 252 -14.96 9.03 -14.05
C PHE A 252 -14.68 9.14 -15.55
N GLY A 253 -15.11 8.19 -16.38
CA GLY A 253 -14.79 8.16 -17.81
C GLY A 253 -13.33 7.76 -18.12
N HIS A 254 -12.56 7.39 -17.12
CA HIS A 254 -11.17 6.92 -17.20
C HIS A 254 -10.83 6.09 -15.95
N PRO A 255 -9.68 5.40 -15.87
CA PRO A 255 -9.30 4.62 -14.70
C PRO A 255 -8.93 5.52 -13.51
N LEU A 256 -9.09 4.99 -12.28
CA LEU A 256 -8.47 5.56 -11.08
C LEU A 256 -6.96 5.24 -11.07
N PHE A 257 -6.62 3.96 -11.06
CA PHE A 257 -5.26 3.41 -11.15
C PHE A 257 -5.12 2.32 -12.22
N GLY A 258 -6.23 1.90 -12.84
CA GLY A 258 -6.25 0.82 -13.82
C GLY A 258 -6.03 -0.57 -13.21
N LEU A 259 -6.49 -0.78 -11.99
CA LEU A 259 -6.28 -2.03 -11.24
C LEU A 259 -7.15 -3.20 -11.70
N GLY A 260 -8.10 -2.96 -12.58
CA GLY A 260 -9.02 -4.01 -13.04
C GLY A 260 -10.18 -4.25 -12.08
N SER A 261 -10.35 -5.47 -11.60
CA SER A 261 -11.30 -5.79 -10.54
C SER A 261 -10.80 -5.24 -9.20
N VAL A 262 -11.63 -4.51 -8.46
CA VAL A 262 -11.28 -3.87 -7.18
C VAL A 262 -12.40 -4.02 -6.16
N ASP A 263 -12.11 -3.68 -4.90
CA ASP A 263 -13.08 -3.64 -3.82
C ASP A 263 -12.81 -2.40 -2.95
N LEU A 264 -13.32 -1.22 -3.39
CA LEU A 264 -13.05 0.05 -2.73
C LEU A 264 -14.35 0.72 -2.27
N PRO A 265 -14.40 1.34 -1.07
CA PRO A 265 -15.59 2.07 -0.60
C PRO A 265 -15.99 3.19 -1.56
N LEU A 266 -17.25 3.17 -1.97
CA LEU A 266 -17.89 4.16 -2.81
C LEU A 266 -18.74 5.09 -1.94
N THR A 267 -18.59 6.40 -2.12
CA THR A 267 -19.28 7.42 -1.32
C THR A 267 -19.95 8.45 -2.23
N GLY A 268 -20.91 9.21 -1.73
CA GLY A 268 -21.19 10.51 -2.31
C GLY A 268 -20.06 11.49 -2.04
N ALA A 269 -20.08 12.65 -2.66
CA ALA A 269 -19.13 13.71 -2.38
C ALA A 269 -19.79 15.09 -2.41
N ARG A 270 -19.21 16.04 -1.64
CA ARG A 270 -19.62 17.45 -1.63
C ARG A 270 -18.45 18.31 -2.08
N VAL A 271 -18.70 19.24 -3.00
CA VAL A 271 -17.71 20.20 -3.47
C VAL A 271 -17.65 21.38 -2.49
N GLU A 272 -16.49 21.64 -1.91
CA GLU A 272 -16.28 22.74 -0.95
C GLU A 272 -15.82 24.02 -1.63
N ALA A 273 -14.99 23.89 -2.68
CA ALA A 273 -14.43 25.01 -3.41
C ALA A 273 -13.86 24.60 -4.76
N LEU A 274 -13.73 25.58 -5.63
CA LEU A 274 -12.97 25.45 -6.87
C LEU A 274 -11.59 26.09 -6.67
N LEU A 275 -10.56 25.42 -7.16
CA LEU A 275 -9.17 25.89 -7.14
C LEU A 275 -8.70 26.19 -8.57
N PRO A 276 -8.89 27.41 -9.09
CA PRO A 276 -8.39 27.82 -10.39
C PRO A 276 -6.85 27.76 -10.41
N ASN A 277 -6.29 27.15 -11.45
CA ASN A 277 -4.85 27.04 -11.61
C ASN A 277 -4.49 27.03 -13.12
N LEU A 278 -3.39 27.66 -13.48
CA LEU A 278 -2.96 27.74 -14.88
C LEU A 278 -2.58 26.38 -15.48
N GLN A 279 -2.08 25.46 -14.67
CA GLN A 279 -1.68 24.12 -15.12
C GLN A 279 -2.85 23.15 -15.10
N SER A 280 -3.58 23.08 -13.98
CA SER A 280 -4.70 22.15 -13.78
C SER A 280 -5.59 22.67 -12.65
N SER A 281 -6.72 23.24 -12.99
CA SER A 281 -7.76 23.61 -12.01
C SER A 281 -8.39 22.35 -11.41
N SER A 282 -8.85 22.42 -10.17
CA SER A 282 -9.44 21.27 -9.48
C SER A 282 -10.62 21.66 -8.62
N ARG A 283 -11.54 20.71 -8.41
CA ARG A 283 -12.56 20.79 -7.38
C ARG A 283 -11.98 20.26 -6.06
N LEU A 284 -12.12 21.02 -5.00
CA LEU A 284 -11.89 20.57 -3.65
C LEU A 284 -13.19 19.91 -3.17
N ALA A 285 -13.26 18.59 -3.20
CA ALA A 285 -14.43 17.84 -2.80
C ALA A 285 -14.13 16.88 -1.64
N VAL A 286 -15.09 16.73 -0.75
CA VAL A 286 -15.03 15.91 0.46
C VAL A 286 -15.92 14.70 0.29
N PRO A 287 -15.42 13.47 0.47
CA PRO A 287 -16.25 12.27 0.49
C PRO A 287 -17.21 12.28 1.68
N LEU A 288 -18.45 11.88 1.43
CA LEU A 288 -19.50 11.74 2.42
C LEU A 288 -19.59 10.29 2.95
N ASN A 289 -20.78 9.87 3.40
CA ASN A 289 -21.04 8.51 3.83
C ASN A 289 -20.88 7.48 2.68
N GLU A 290 -20.57 6.26 3.04
CA GLU A 290 -20.49 5.13 2.10
C GLU A 290 -21.88 4.74 1.61
N ILE A 291 -22.00 4.54 0.31
CA ILE A 291 -23.24 4.20 -0.39
C ILE A 291 -23.13 2.91 -1.20
N GLY A 292 -21.91 2.37 -1.33
CA GLY A 292 -21.64 1.16 -2.10
C GLY A 292 -20.17 0.79 -2.13
N ALA A 293 -19.81 -0.04 -3.10
CA ALA A 293 -18.43 -0.44 -3.36
C ALA A 293 -18.10 -0.42 -4.86
N LEU A 294 -16.95 0.13 -5.20
CA LEU A 294 -16.37 0.06 -6.53
C LEU A 294 -15.93 -1.38 -6.80
N ARG A 295 -16.23 -1.89 -8.00
CA ARG A 295 -15.94 -3.27 -8.41
C ARG A 295 -15.00 -3.35 -9.61
N GLN A 296 -15.01 -2.36 -10.50
CA GLN A 296 -14.16 -2.31 -11.68
C GLN A 296 -13.46 -0.94 -11.78
N ASP A 297 -12.16 -0.99 -12.06
CA ASP A 297 -11.31 0.17 -12.36
C ASP A 297 -10.60 -0.10 -13.69
N ARG A 298 -11.21 0.34 -14.79
CA ARG A 298 -10.82 0.00 -16.17
C ARG A 298 -10.52 1.24 -16.98
N ALA A 299 -9.91 1.04 -18.14
CA ALA A 299 -9.43 2.12 -19.01
C ALA A 299 -10.49 3.17 -19.36
N ALA A 300 -11.74 2.78 -19.57
CA ALA A 300 -12.81 3.67 -20.00
C ALA A 300 -13.69 4.22 -18.85
N ALA A 301 -13.67 3.60 -17.67
CA ALA A 301 -14.51 4.01 -16.55
C ALA A 301 -14.15 3.25 -15.26
N VAL A 302 -14.72 3.75 -14.16
CA VAL A 302 -14.91 2.97 -12.94
C VAL A 302 -16.36 2.56 -12.80
N TYR A 303 -16.63 1.35 -12.28
CA TYR A 303 -17.97 0.84 -12.03
C TYR A 303 -18.13 0.30 -10.62
N GLY A 304 -19.20 0.69 -9.94
CA GLY A 304 -19.51 0.30 -8.57
C GLY A 304 -20.92 -0.23 -8.39
N ARG A 305 -21.16 -0.96 -7.29
CA ARG A 305 -22.46 -1.46 -6.86
C ARG A 305 -22.95 -0.68 -5.65
N LEU A 306 -24.14 -0.10 -5.76
CA LEU A 306 -24.83 0.55 -4.66
C LEU A 306 -25.28 -0.48 -3.63
N GLY A 307 -25.20 -0.13 -2.33
CA GLY A 307 -25.54 -1.02 -1.22
C GLY A 307 -24.53 -2.12 -0.93
N ALA A 308 -23.52 -2.33 -1.79
CA ALA A 308 -22.42 -3.24 -1.51
C ALA A 308 -21.45 -2.66 -0.48
N GLN A 309 -20.75 -3.52 0.26
CA GLN A 309 -19.71 -3.12 1.19
C GLN A 309 -18.33 -3.56 0.69
N ALA A 310 -17.38 -2.66 0.75
CA ALA A 310 -15.98 -2.96 0.46
C ALA A 310 -15.28 -3.50 1.71
N ARG A 311 -14.32 -4.41 1.48
CA ARG A 311 -13.47 -4.90 2.56
C ARG A 311 -12.35 -3.92 2.84
N MET A 312 -12.11 -3.72 4.13
CA MET A 312 -11.05 -2.85 4.62
C MET A 312 -10.24 -3.58 5.69
N ILE A 313 -8.98 -3.22 5.82
CA ILE A 313 -8.09 -3.71 6.88
C ILE A 313 -8.07 -2.68 8.00
N PRO A 314 -8.60 -2.99 9.19
CA PRO A 314 -8.56 -2.08 10.33
C PRO A 314 -7.14 -1.98 10.89
N ILE A 315 -6.71 -0.75 11.17
CA ILE A 315 -5.38 -0.41 11.67
C ILE A 315 -5.51 0.47 12.90
N ARG A 316 -4.80 0.11 13.94
CA ARG A 316 -4.64 0.92 15.15
C ARG A 316 -3.17 1.25 15.35
N VAL A 317 -2.86 2.53 15.45
CA VAL A 317 -1.50 3.04 15.70
C VAL A 317 -1.51 3.81 17.01
N GLN A 318 -0.74 3.37 17.98
CA GLN A 318 -0.45 4.13 19.20
C GLN A 318 0.93 4.76 19.02
N LEU A 319 1.01 6.07 19.15
CA LEU A 319 2.25 6.84 19.10
C LEU A 319 2.53 7.43 20.49
N ASP A 320 3.65 7.02 21.08
CA ASP A 320 4.08 7.43 22.42
C ASP A 320 5.42 8.17 22.33
N SER A 321 5.43 9.43 22.76
CA SER A 321 6.64 10.26 22.85
C SER A 321 7.14 10.42 24.30
N GLY A 322 6.64 9.63 25.23
CA GLY A 322 6.92 9.71 26.66
C GLY A 322 6.15 10.84 27.37
N ALA A 323 5.97 11.98 26.73
CA ALA A 323 5.18 13.10 27.28
C ALA A 323 3.70 13.03 26.85
N VAL A 324 3.43 12.51 25.65
CA VAL A 324 2.09 12.44 25.06
C VAL A 324 1.93 11.10 24.37
N SER A 325 0.81 10.42 24.62
CA SER A 325 0.39 9.22 23.89
C SER A 325 -0.84 9.58 23.06
N LYS A 326 -0.79 9.25 21.74
CA LYS A 326 -1.88 9.46 20.79
C LYS A 326 -2.23 8.13 20.15
N THR A 327 -3.52 7.89 19.97
CA THR A 327 -4.01 6.71 19.24
C THR A 327 -4.72 7.18 17.98
N PHE A 328 -4.42 6.51 16.86
CA PHE A 328 -5.08 6.69 15.58
C PHE A 328 -5.73 5.38 15.18
N SER A 329 -6.99 5.46 14.76
CA SER A 329 -7.75 4.31 14.25
C SER A 329 -8.22 4.65 12.85
N PHE A 330 -7.85 3.81 11.89
CA PHE A 330 -8.23 3.99 10.49
C PHE A 330 -8.23 2.64 9.77
N ASP A 331 -8.92 2.60 8.64
CA ASP A 331 -8.95 1.41 7.79
C ASP A 331 -8.28 1.73 6.45
N VAL A 332 -7.60 0.76 5.84
CA VAL A 332 -7.08 0.84 4.47
C VAL A 332 -7.79 -0.16 3.57
N ALA A 333 -7.93 0.15 2.29
CA ALA A 333 -8.51 -0.76 1.30
C ALA A 333 -7.79 -2.12 1.30
N ASP A 334 -8.56 -3.23 1.35
CA ASP A 334 -8.03 -4.60 1.34
C ASP A 334 -7.67 -5.03 -0.10
N ASP A 335 -6.61 -4.43 -0.63
CA ASP A 335 -6.07 -4.71 -1.95
C ASP A 335 -4.56 -4.98 -1.86
N PRO A 336 -4.02 -6.05 -2.49
CA PRO A 336 -2.62 -6.43 -2.34
C PRO A 336 -1.60 -5.38 -2.81
N LEU A 337 -1.96 -4.54 -3.78
CA LEU A 337 -1.09 -3.45 -4.25
C LEU A 337 -1.27 -2.18 -3.42
N LEU A 338 -2.53 -1.84 -3.09
CA LEU A 338 -2.84 -0.60 -2.41
C LEU A 338 -2.56 -0.66 -0.91
N ALA A 339 -2.98 -1.72 -0.20
CA ALA A 339 -2.92 -1.77 1.26
C ALA A 339 -1.52 -1.49 1.83
N PRO A 340 -0.42 -2.10 1.33
CA PRO A 340 0.91 -1.82 1.85
C PRO A 340 1.36 -0.37 1.63
N VAL A 341 1.05 0.20 0.46
CA VAL A 341 1.39 1.58 0.12
C VAL A 341 0.58 2.57 0.95
N LEU A 342 -0.72 2.34 1.10
CA LEU A 342 -1.61 3.17 1.90
C LEU A 342 -1.22 3.13 3.39
N PHE A 343 -0.89 1.96 3.90
CA PHE A 343 -0.37 1.80 5.26
C PHE A 343 0.94 2.58 5.46
N TYR A 344 1.89 2.44 4.53
CA TYR A 344 3.15 3.18 4.55
C TYR A 344 2.94 4.70 4.54
N LEU A 345 2.10 5.22 3.62
CA LEU A 345 1.81 6.65 3.52
C LEU A 345 1.13 7.15 4.79
N SER A 346 0.15 6.41 5.32
CA SER A 346 -0.57 6.78 6.54
C SER A 346 0.35 6.85 7.74
N LEU A 347 1.21 5.85 7.95
CA LEU A 347 2.20 5.86 9.03
C LEU A 347 3.16 7.05 8.93
N ASN A 348 3.71 7.30 7.73
CA ASN A 348 4.60 8.44 7.49
C ASN A 348 3.92 9.79 7.76
N GLY A 349 2.64 9.90 7.38
CA GLY A 349 1.84 11.09 7.62
C GLY A 349 1.57 11.31 9.11
N ILE A 350 1.11 10.27 9.82
CA ILE A 350 0.79 10.32 11.26
C ILE A 350 2.02 10.71 12.08
N VAL A 351 3.14 10.00 11.90
CA VAL A 351 4.36 10.29 12.68
C VAL A 351 4.96 11.62 12.25
N GLY A 352 4.91 11.95 10.94
CA GLY A 352 5.37 13.24 10.43
C GLY A 352 4.58 14.46 10.94
N ALA A 353 3.33 14.26 11.35
CA ALA A 353 2.49 15.31 11.94
C ALA A 353 2.70 15.49 13.46
N ALA A 354 3.05 14.40 14.14
CA ALA A 354 3.07 14.37 15.60
C ALA A 354 4.42 14.77 16.20
N GLU A 355 5.54 14.53 15.48
CA GLU A 355 6.87 14.58 16.07
C GLU A 355 7.91 15.25 15.16
N ARG A 356 9.08 15.55 15.74
CA ARG A 356 10.24 16.03 15.00
C ARG A 356 10.68 14.98 13.98
N THR A 357 10.85 15.39 12.74
CA THR A 357 11.14 14.50 11.62
C THR A 357 12.52 14.70 10.99
N VAL A 358 13.31 15.63 11.55
CA VAL A 358 14.63 16.01 11.03
C VAL A 358 15.69 15.73 12.10
N GLY A 359 16.80 15.15 11.66
CA GLY A 359 17.92 14.76 12.51
C GLY A 359 17.86 13.30 12.96
N SER A 360 18.84 12.92 13.78
CA SER A 360 18.88 11.57 14.35
C SER A 360 17.96 11.44 15.56
N LEU A 361 17.24 10.33 15.63
CA LEU A 361 16.26 10.00 16.65
C LEU A 361 16.17 8.47 16.82
N THR A 362 15.41 8.00 17.78
CA THR A 362 15.11 6.58 17.95
C THR A 362 13.61 6.35 17.85
N VAL A 363 13.20 5.34 17.10
CA VAL A 363 11.83 4.85 17.06
C VAL A 363 11.84 3.36 17.37
N ARG A 364 11.08 2.99 18.39
CA ARG A 364 10.82 1.60 18.74
C ARG A 364 9.45 1.22 18.23
N VAL A 365 9.38 0.14 17.46
CA VAL A 365 8.14 -0.62 17.25
C VAL A 365 8.07 -1.57 18.44
N ALA A 366 7.18 -1.28 19.38
CA ALA A 366 7.15 -1.95 20.69
C ALA A 366 6.48 -3.33 20.62
N GLU A 367 6.72 -4.12 21.66
CA GLU A 367 6.04 -5.41 21.86
C GLU A 367 4.52 -5.22 21.86
N GLY A 368 3.80 -6.18 21.25
CA GLY A 368 2.36 -6.08 20.98
C GLY A 368 2.02 -5.46 19.63
N SER A 369 3.03 -4.97 18.89
CA SER A 369 2.86 -4.60 17.47
C SER A 369 2.77 -5.86 16.62
N VAL A 370 1.64 -6.00 15.87
CA VAL A 370 1.31 -7.26 15.20
C VAL A 370 0.45 -7.04 13.96
N ILE A 371 0.70 -7.83 12.93
CA ILE A 371 -0.25 -8.07 11.82
C ILE A 371 -0.99 -9.36 12.13
N LYS A 372 -2.31 -9.27 12.28
CA LYS A 372 -3.20 -10.41 12.57
C LYS A 372 -3.78 -10.95 11.28
N MET A 373 -3.75 -12.27 11.13
CA MET A 373 -4.31 -12.98 9.99
C MET A 373 -5.31 -14.05 10.45
N ASP A 374 -6.17 -14.51 9.54
CA ASP A 374 -7.05 -15.65 9.81
C ASP A 374 -6.22 -16.89 10.21
N GLY A 375 -6.76 -17.71 11.10
CA GLY A 375 -6.12 -18.95 11.57
C GLY A 375 -5.07 -18.76 12.68
N ASN A 376 -5.09 -17.62 13.40
CA ASN A 376 -4.12 -17.29 14.47
C ASN A 376 -2.66 -17.27 14.01
N LEU A 377 -2.44 -16.91 12.76
CA LEU A 377 -1.11 -16.71 12.18
C LEU A 377 -0.70 -15.25 12.37
N ASP A 378 -0.17 -14.92 13.53
CA ASP A 378 0.23 -13.56 13.85
C ASP A 378 1.70 -13.31 13.47
N VAL A 379 1.96 -12.12 12.94
CA VAL A 379 3.32 -11.67 12.60
C VAL A 379 3.70 -10.53 13.54
N ALA A 380 4.68 -10.78 14.40
CA ALA A 380 5.25 -9.79 15.30
C ALA A 380 6.11 -8.79 14.53
N LEU A 381 6.02 -7.51 14.95
CA LEU A 381 6.69 -6.39 14.27
C LEU A 381 7.74 -5.70 15.15
N ASP A 382 7.95 -6.18 16.38
CA ASP A 382 8.78 -5.49 17.38
C ASP A 382 10.25 -5.35 16.93
N ASN A 383 10.75 -4.12 16.92
CA ASN A 383 12.12 -3.78 16.61
C ASN A 383 12.45 -2.33 17.03
N VAL A 384 13.72 -1.94 16.94
CA VAL A 384 14.19 -0.59 17.28
C VAL A 384 15.05 -0.05 16.14
N PHE A 385 14.86 1.23 15.83
CA PHE A 385 15.61 1.92 14.79
C PHE A 385 16.18 3.23 15.35
N ALA A 386 17.44 3.52 15.10
CA ALA A 386 18.08 4.76 15.54
C ALA A 386 18.84 5.42 14.39
N GLY A 387 18.94 6.75 14.44
CA GLY A 387 19.65 7.53 13.43
C GLY A 387 18.72 8.40 12.56
N PRO A 388 19.25 9.00 11.48
CA PRO A 388 18.50 9.94 10.67
C PRO A 388 17.38 9.31 9.82
N ARG A 389 17.40 7.98 9.66
CA ARG A 389 16.41 7.20 8.89
C ARG A 389 15.52 6.32 9.78
N ALA A 390 15.60 6.48 11.11
CA ALA A 390 14.85 5.66 12.05
C ALA A 390 13.35 5.65 11.77
N LEU A 391 12.79 6.83 11.45
CA LEU A 391 11.39 6.98 11.12
C LEU A 391 11.00 6.22 9.83
N ASP A 392 11.79 6.36 8.78
CA ASP A 392 11.52 5.65 7.51
C ASP A 392 11.55 4.12 7.69
N TYR A 393 12.45 3.62 8.54
CA TYR A 393 12.52 2.18 8.83
C TYR A 393 11.36 1.71 9.71
N ALA A 394 11.02 2.45 10.77
CA ALA A 394 9.95 2.09 11.69
C ALA A 394 8.56 2.11 11.03
N THR A 395 8.35 2.95 10.01
CA THR A 395 7.10 3.01 9.27
C THR A 395 7.10 2.11 8.03
N GLY A 396 8.22 1.99 7.36
CA GLY A 396 8.31 1.29 6.09
C GLY A 396 8.52 -0.22 6.21
N ILE A 397 9.22 -0.71 7.24
CA ILE A 397 9.42 -2.16 7.41
C ILE A 397 8.11 -2.89 7.74
N PRO A 398 7.26 -2.43 8.68
CA PRO A 398 5.94 -3.04 8.90
C PRO A 398 5.07 -3.08 7.64
N ALA A 399 5.07 -1.99 6.86
CA ALA A 399 4.34 -1.93 5.60
C ALA A 399 4.94 -2.89 4.54
N TYR A 400 6.27 -3.06 4.53
CA TYR A 400 6.91 -4.02 3.64
C TYR A 400 6.62 -5.47 4.05
N ILE A 401 6.55 -5.77 5.34
CA ILE A 401 6.09 -7.08 5.83
C ILE A 401 4.66 -7.35 5.35
N LEU A 402 3.76 -6.36 5.46
CA LEU A 402 2.40 -6.48 4.91
C LEU A 402 2.44 -6.77 3.39
N HIS A 403 3.31 -6.07 2.64
CA HIS A 403 3.51 -6.31 1.21
C HIS A 403 3.94 -7.77 0.93
N LEU A 404 4.90 -8.30 1.67
CA LEU A 404 5.34 -9.69 1.53
C LEU A 404 4.21 -10.69 1.81
N LEU A 405 3.40 -10.44 2.84
CA LEU A 405 2.29 -11.31 3.22
C LEU A 405 1.18 -11.30 2.17
N MET A 406 0.79 -10.13 1.66
CA MET A 406 -0.31 -10.01 0.70
C MET A 406 0.07 -10.38 -0.73
N ASN A 407 1.35 -10.27 -1.09
CA ASN A 407 1.87 -10.52 -2.44
C ASN A 407 2.75 -11.77 -2.54
N ASN A 408 2.60 -12.73 -1.64
CA ASN A 408 3.27 -14.02 -1.73
C ASN A 408 2.68 -14.88 -2.87
N VAL A 409 3.45 -15.85 -3.35
CA VAL A 409 3.07 -16.70 -4.50
C VAL A 409 2.26 -17.95 -4.10
N TRP A 410 2.09 -18.21 -2.81
CA TRP A 410 1.46 -19.47 -2.33
C TRP A 410 -0.03 -19.32 -2.06
N THR A 411 -0.40 -18.34 -1.25
CA THR A 411 -1.79 -18.14 -0.81
C THR A 411 -2.06 -16.66 -0.59
N ALA A 412 -3.33 -16.25 -0.67
CA ALA A 412 -3.75 -14.90 -0.31
C ALA A 412 -4.30 -14.92 1.13
N PRO A 413 -3.49 -14.62 2.15
CA PRO A 413 -3.96 -14.58 3.52
C PRO A 413 -4.97 -13.45 3.69
N ARG A 414 -5.95 -13.65 4.56
CA ARG A 414 -6.84 -12.57 4.99
C ARG A 414 -6.21 -11.85 6.17
N ILE A 415 -5.93 -10.56 5.98
CA ILE A 415 -5.49 -9.68 7.07
C ILE A 415 -6.72 -9.26 7.87
N VAL A 416 -6.74 -9.61 9.15
CA VAL A 416 -7.85 -9.30 10.06
C VAL A 416 -7.69 -7.91 10.68
N GLY A 417 -6.45 -7.48 10.86
CA GLY A 417 -6.13 -6.15 11.37
C GLY A 417 -4.66 -5.99 11.72
N ILE A 418 -4.27 -4.73 11.94
CA ILE A 418 -2.91 -4.36 12.29
C ILE A 418 -2.93 -3.51 13.57
N ASN A 419 -2.14 -3.90 14.56
CA ASN A 419 -1.89 -3.09 15.75
C ASN A 419 -0.42 -2.68 15.76
N LEU A 420 -0.14 -1.39 15.87
CA LEU A 420 1.21 -0.84 15.88
C LEU A 420 1.39 0.10 17.07
N ILE A 421 2.42 -0.13 17.87
CA ILE A 421 2.79 0.69 19.01
C ILE A 421 4.17 1.27 18.71
N LEU A 422 4.22 2.60 18.53
CA LEU A 422 5.44 3.33 18.20
C LEU A 422 5.86 4.17 19.41
N GLU A 423 7.04 3.88 19.95
CA GLU A 423 7.67 4.73 20.98
C GLU A 423 8.75 5.59 20.32
N TYR A 424 8.67 6.87 20.54
CA TYR A 424 9.53 7.87 19.93
C TYR A 424 10.46 8.51 20.97
N ASP A 425 11.75 8.61 20.67
CA ASP A 425 12.74 9.28 21.49
C ASP A 425 13.61 10.20 20.62
N GLU A 426 13.71 11.45 21.00
CA GLU A 426 14.52 12.44 20.28
C GLU A 426 16.03 12.19 20.40
N GLN A 427 16.45 11.33 21.32
CA GLN A 427 17.83 10.95 21.48
C GLN A 427 18.17 9.74 20.60
N PRO A 428 19.23 9.79 19.81
CA PRO A 428 19.69 8.63 19.03
C PRO A 428 20.34 7.60 19.93
N LYS A 429 19.60 6.57 20.34
CA LYS A 429 20.10 5.44 21.14
C LYS A 429 20.79 4.43 20.22
N SER A 430 22.00 4.74 19.79
CA SER A 430 22.85 3.86 18.97
C SER A 430 24.20 3.66 19.61
N ALA A 431 24.81 2.50 19.40
CA ALA A 431 26.14 2.18 19.89
C ALA A 431 26.94 1.43 18.81
N ARG A 432 28.25 1.67 18.75
CA ARG A 432 29.17 0.95 17.88
C ARG A 432 29.92 -0.10 18.67
N LEU A 433 29.95 -1.34 18.19
CA LEU A 433 30.85 -2.39 18.70
C LEU A 433 32.29 -2.06 18.27
N LEU A 434 33.12 -1.73 19.23
CA LEU A 434 34.52 -1.36 18.99
C LEU A 434 35.46 -2.56 19.03
N ARG A 435 35.26 -3.48 19.99
CA ARG A 435 36.16 -4.58 20.24
C ARG A 435 35.42 -5.72 20.94
N VAL A 436 35.85 -6.94 20.64
CA VAL A 436 35.50 -8.16 21.35
C VAL A 436 36.81 -8.84 21.77
N VAL A 437 36.88 -9.28 23.01
CA VAL A 437 38.05 -9.99 23.58
C VAL A 437 37.52 -11.25 24.23
N ALA A 438 38.17 -12.37 23.95
CA ALA A 438 37.92 -13.62 24.63
C ALA A 438 38.98 -13.82 25.76
N ASP A 439 38.61 -14.44 26.87
CA ASP A 439 39.51 -14.79 27.94
C ASP A 439 40.54 -15.85 27.49
N ARG A 440 40.16 -16.67 26.53
CA ARG A 440 40.99 -17.71 25.90
C ARG A 440 40.66 -17.93 24.45
N TYR A 441 41.62 -18.41 23.66
CA TYR A 441 41.46 -18.69 22.22
C TYR A 441 41.60 -20.18 21.89
N ARG A 442 41.96 -21.02 22.90
CA ARG A 442 41.99 -22.47 22.83
C ARG A 442 40.99 -23.04 23.79
N VAL A 443 40.12 -23.88 23.30
CA VAL A 443 38.93 -24.35 24.05
C VAL A 443 38.67 -25.82 23.78
N SER A 444 38.16 -26.53 24.77
CA SER A 444 37.69 -27.91 24.61
C SER A 444 36.18 -27.92 24.29
N PRO A 445 35.66 -28.95 23.59
CA PRO A 445 34.22 -29.16 23.45
C PRO A 445 33.52 -29.17 24.83
N GLY A 446 32.40 -28.46 24.96
CA GLY A 446 31.67 -28.30 26.20
C GLY A 446 32.18 -27.21 27.15
N GLU A 447 33.32 -26.61 26.85
CA GLU A 447 33.92 -25.51 27.64
C GLU A 447 33.26 -24.17 27.33
N SER A 448 33.25 -23.25 28.29
CA SER A 448 32.72 -21.89 28.10
C SER A 448 33.88 -20.90 27.89
N VAL A 449 33.63 -19.92 27.02
CA VAL A 449 34.51 -18.79 26.73
C VAL A 449 33.87 -17.51 27.21
N GLU A 450 34.57 -16.77 28.06
CA GLU A 450 34.13 -15.45 28.51
C GLU A 450 34.49 -14.39 27.46
N LEU A 451 33.51 -13.59 27.06
CA LEU A 451 33.68 -12.51 26.09
C LEU A 451 33.44 -11.14 26.74
N GLU A 452 34.38 -10.24 26.52
CA GLU A 452 34.22 -8.80 26.80
C GLU A 452 33.92 -8.05 25.50
N LEU A 453 32.74 -7.35 25.46
CA LEU A 453 32.24 -6.62 24.32
C LEU A 453 32.27 -5.13 24.64
N VAL A 454 33.13 -4.36 23.98
CA VAL A 454 33.31 -2.92 24.23
C VAL A 454 32.42 -2.15 23.25
N LEU A 455 31.45 -1.41 23.78
CA LEU A 455 30.53 -0.56 23.03
C LEU A 455 30.85 0.92 23.23
N ALA A 456 30.70 1.71 22.17
CA ALA A 456 30.73 3.16 22.17
C ALA A 456 29.35 3.71 21.85
N PRO A 457 28.53 4.07 22.86
CA PRO A 457 27.26 4.76 22.63
C PRO A 457 27.46 6.10 21.95
N PHE A 458 26.45 6.56 21.19
CA PHE A 458 26.47 7.87 20.58
C PHE A 458 26.51 8.96 21.69
N ARG A 459 27.59 9.77 21.69
CA ARG A 459 27.84 10.83 22.70
C ARG A 459 27.82 10.36 24.16
N GLY A 460 28.03 9.05 24.39
CA GLY A 460 28.08 8.46 25.73
C GLY A 460 29.45 7.86 26.08
N PRO A 461 29.69 7.54 27.35
CA PRO A 461 30.92 6.85 27.78
C PRO A 461 30.94 5.42 27.20
N ARG A 462 32.13 4.92 26.93
CA ARG A 462 32.32 3.50 26.58
C ARG A 462 31.80 2.61 27.70
N ARG A 463 31.15 1.52 27.33
CA ARG A 463 30.70 0.48 28.28
C ARG A 463 31.13 -0.88 27.81
N THR A 464 31.38 -1.76 28.75
CA THR A 464 31.76 -3.14 28.51
C THR A 464 30.61 -4.04 28.96
N LEU A 465 30.16 -4.90 28.04
CA LEU A 465 29.25 -6.00 28.34
C LEU A 465 30.09 -7.28 28.46
N ARG A 466 29.71 -8.18 29.36
CA ARG A 466 30.32 -9.51 29.53
C ARG A 466 29.29 -10.57 29.32
N THR A 467 29.67 -11.63 28.63
CA THR A 467 28.85 -12.81 28.41
C THR A 467 29.71 -14.05 28.26
N SER A 468 29.13 -15.20 28.50
CA SER A 468 29.79 -16.49 28.37
C SER A 468 29.17 -17.28 27.24
N VAL A 469 29.98 -17.85 26.35
CA VAL A 469 29.51 -18.68 25.22
C VAL A 469 29.99 -20.11 25.44
N ARG A 470 29.05 -21.05 25.52
CA ARG A 470 29.39 -22.48 25.66
C ARG A 470 29.61 -23.12 24.30
N ILE A 471 30.79 -23.69 24.11
CA ILE A 471 31.12 -24.46 22.91
C ILE A 471 30.34 -25.78 22.92
N PRO A 472 29.66 -26.16 21.81
CA PRO A 472 28.91 -27.42 21.77
C PRO A 472 29.78 -28.64 22.16
N ASP A 473 29.19 -29.58 22.91
CA ASP A 473 29.88 -30.78 23.40
C ASP A 473 30.39 -31.68 22.26
N GLU A 474 29.69 -31.66 21.10
CA GLU A 474 30.06 -32.48 19.93
C GLU A 474 30.90 -31.71 18.91
N GLN A 475 31.48 -30.57 19.30
CA GLN A 475 32.26 -29.73 18.39
C GLN A 475 33.54 -30.44 17.95
N PRO A 476 33.76 -30.66 16.63
CA PRO A 476 35.01 -31.23 16.13
C PRO A 476 36.20 -30.32 16.40
N ALA A 477 37.37 -30.93 16.58
CA ALA A 477 38.64 -30.18 16.68
C ALA A 477 38.90 -29.35 15.41
N GLY A 478 39.49 -28.17 15.58
CA GLY A 478 39.81 -27.26 14.48
C GLY A 478 39.36 -25.82 14.70
N LYS A 479 39.32 -25.04 13.62
CA LYS A 479 38.95 -23.63 13.68
C LYS A 479 37.46 -23.46 13.87
N LEU A 480 37.08 -22.65 14.85
CA LEU A 480 35.70 -22.17 15.10
C LEU A 480 35.68 -20.64 14.99
N THR A 481 34.85 -20.12 14.13
CA THR A 481 34.67 -18.66 13.99
C THR A 481 33.51 -18.19 14.84
N LEU A 482 33.76 -17.23 15.73
CA LEU A 482 32.72 -16.45 16.41
C LEU A 482 32.54 -15.12 15.69
N LEU A 483 31.34 -14.90 15.11
CA LEU A 483 30.93 -13.63 14.58
C LEU A 483 30.12 -12.91 15.66
N VAL A 484 30.55 -11.71 16.04
CA VAL A 484 29.84 -10.88 17.03
C VAL A 484 29.43 -9.56 16.38
N GLY A 485 28.16 -9.21 16.44
CA GLY A 485 27.71 -7.98 15.81
C GLY A 485 26.24 -7.65 16.06
N GLY A 486 25.80 -6.49 15.56
CA GLY A 486 24.40 -6.09 15.55
C GLY A 486 23.60 -6.86 14.48
N ALA A 487 22.27 -6.82 14.60
CA ALA A 487 21.33 -7.55 13.75
C ALA A 487 21.62 -7.42 12.25
N ALA A 488 21.70 -6.20 11.74
CA ALA A 488 21.89 -5.94 10.30
C ALA A 488 23.20 -6.53 9.75
N THR A 489 24.24 -6.65 10.57
CA THR A 489 25.52 -7.21 10.15
C THR A 489 25.49 -8.73 10.12
N VAL A 490 24.94 -9.34 11.16
CA VAL A 490 24.81 -10.80 11.25
C VAL A 490 23.84 -11.30 10.18
N GLN A 491 22.72 -10.61 9.94
CA GLN A 491 21.79 -10.94 8.86
C GLN A 491 22.44 -10.90 7.47
N ARG A 492 23.33 -9.94 7.21
CA ARG A 492 24.08 -9.89 5.94
C ARG A 492 25.09 -11.04 5.79
N ASP A 493 25.72 -11.45 6.88
CA ASP A 493 26.65 -12.60 6.85
C ASP A 493 25.90 -13.91 6.54
N ASP A 494 24.67 -14.07 7.07
CA ASP A 494 23.80 -15.22 6.77
C ASP A 494 23.40 -15.31 5.30
N GLN A 495 23.26 -14.17 4.60
CA GLN A 495 22.94 -14.15 3.16
C GLN A 495 24.04 -14.76 2.28
N VAL A 496 25.31 -14.61 2.69
CA VAL A 496 26.46 -15.15 1.95
C VAL A 496 26.44 -16.67 1.94
N ASP A 497 25.84 -17.28 2.96
CA ASP A 497 25.81 -18.72 3.15
C ASP A 497 24.58 -19.43 2.52
N GLY A 498 23.81 -18.75 1.66
CA GLY A 498 22.70 -19.35 0.92
C GLY A 498 21.45 -19.56 1.76
N SER A 499 20.83 -18.47 2.14
CA SER A 499 19.67 -18.44 3.00
C SER A 499 18.47 -19.24 2.50
N ILE A 500 17.73 -19.76 3.43
CA ILE A 500 16.47 -20.51 3.30
C ILE A 500 15.46 -19.69 2.48
N LEU A 501 15.12 -20.17 1.27
CA LEU A 501 13.98 -19.68 0.53
C LEU A 501 12.72 -20.25 1.17
N PRO A 502 11.76 -19.43 1.65
CA PRO A 502 10.51 -19.95 2.14
C PRO A 502 9.76 -20.66 1.00
N LYS A 503 9.18 -21.81 1.28
CA LYS A 503 8.43 -22.65 0.32
C LYS A 503 6.92 -22.49 0.45
N ASP A 504 6.49 -21.88 1.52
CA ASP A 504 5.09 -21.65 1.87
C ASP A 504 4.97 -20.41 2.76
N LEU A 505 3.73 -19.96 2.95
CA LEU A 505 3.43 -18.81 3.79
C LEU A 505 3.87 -19.02 5.25
N ASP A 506 3.72 -20.23 5.79
CA ASP A 506 4.09 -20.51 7.18
C ASP A 506 5.60 -20.38 7.39
N GLN A 507 6.41 -20.79 6.41
CA GLN A 507 7.86 -20.60 6.46
C GLN A 507 8.23 -19.12 6.36
N LEU A 508 7.55 -18.35 5.51
CA LEU A 508 7.74 -16.91 5.43
C LEU A 508 7.42 -16.23 6.77
N ILE A 509 6.30 -16.58 7.39
CA ILE A 509 5.90 -16.05 8.71
C ILE A 509 6.95 -16.41 9.77
N ARG A 510 7.39 -17.66 9.82
CA ARG A 510 8.45 -18.08 10.76
C ARG A 510 9.75 -17.33 10.52
N LEU A 511 10.12 -17.05 9.27
CA LEU A 511 11.30 -16.25 8.94
C LEU A 511 11.15 -14.82 9.44
N ILE A 512 10.01 -14.18 9.20
CA ILE A 512 9.75 -12.82 9.66
C ILE A 512 9.76 -12.75 11.19
N ASN A 513 9.09 -13.66 11.87
CA ASN A 513 9.06 -13.72 13.35
C ASN A 513 10.43 -14.05 14.00
N ARG A 514 11.41 -14.49 13.21
CA ARG A 514 12.79 -14.72 13.64
C ARG A 514 13.75 -13.59 13.26
N LEU A 515 13.24 -12.49 12.68
CA LEU A 515 14.09 -11.34 12.37
C LEU A 515 14.77 -10.83 13.64
N ARG A 516 16.06 -10.57 13.53
CA ARG A 516 16.86 -10.10 14.65
C ARG A 516 16.52 -8.67 15.02
N ARG A 517 16.42 -8.39 16.31
CA ARG A 517 16.18 -7.05 16.84
C ARG A 517 17.47 -6.23 16.84
N ASN A 518 17.38 -4.96 16.47
CA ASN A 518 18.54 -4.08 16.34
C ASN A 518 19.14 -3.64 17.68
N ASP A 519 18.40 -3.76 18.79
CA ASP A 519 18.87 -3.41 20.15
C ASP A 519 19.61 -4.56 20.87
N ARG A 520 20.04 -5.58 20.10
CA ARG A 520 20.76 -6.73 20.62
C ARG A 520 22.09 -6.94 19.89
N LEU A 521 23.05 -7.48 20.61
CA LEU A 521 24.25 -8.09 20.05
C LEU A 521 24.00 -9.58 19.84
N TYR A 522 24.45 -10.09 18.72
CA TYR A 522 24.39 -11.51 18.37
C TYR A 522 25.76 -12.09 18.30
N ILE A 523 25.92 -13.28 18.82
CA ILE A 523 27.16 -14.09 18.81
C ILE A 523 26.82 -15.37 18.06
N VAL A 524 27.38 -15.51 16.87
CA VAL A 524 27.15 -16.67 16.00
C VAL A 524 28.43 -17.46 15.88
N ALA A 525 28.39 -18.70 16.36
CA ALA A 525 29.48 -19.64 16.16
C ALA A 525 29.29 -20.39 14.85
N SER A 526 30.25 -20.36 13.98
CA SER A 526 30.22 -21.06 12.70
C SER A 526 31.54 -21.74 12.37
N GLN A 527 31.45 -22.81 11.58
CA GLN A 527 32.64 -23.49 11.02
C GLN A 527 32.46 -23.71 9.52
N PRO A 528 33.56 -23.84 8.75
CA PRO A 528 33.46 -24.21 7.34
C PRO A 528 32.67 -25.51 7.15
N ASP A 529 31.81 -25.56 6.18
CA ASP A 529 31.03 -26.75 5.81
C ASP A 529 31.15 -27.02 4.30
N SER A 530 31.09 -28.29 3.91
CA SER A 530 31.00 -28.73 2.51
C SER A 530 29.59 -29.14 2.12
N GLY A 531 28.59 -28.77 2.91
CA GLY A 531 27.17 -29.08 2.67
C GLY A 531 26.54 -28.32 1.52
N LEU A 532 25.34 -28.74 1.17
CA LEU A 532 24.49 -28.11 0.18
C LEU A 532 23.12 -27.82 0.78
N PHE A 533 22.56 -26.69 0.43
CA PHE A 533 21.11 -26.48 0.51
C PHE A 533 20.46 -27.01 -0.77
N VAL A 534 19.59 -27.98 -0.64
CA VAL A 534 18.83 -28.53 -1.75
C VAL A 534 17.36 -28.32 -1.44
N GLU A 535 16.68 -27.51 -2.23
CA GLU A 535 15.24 -27.21 -2.08
C GLU A 535 14.87 -26.80 -0.64
N GLY A 536 15.68 -25.92 -0.02
CA GLY A 536 15.45 -25.40 1.34
C GLY A 536 15.76 -26.37 2.47
N THR A 537 16.33 -27.55 2.19
CA THR A 537 16.80 -28.50 3.21
C THR A 537 18.32 -28.46 3.29
N SER A 538 18.85 -28.21 4.49
CA SER A 538 20.29 -28.27 4.74
C SER A 538 20.76 -29.73 4.74
N MET A 539 21.72 -30.05 3.89
CA MET A 539 22.42 -31.33 3.84
C MET A 539 23.89 -31.11 4.25
N PRO A 540 24.19 -31.07 5.56
CA PRO A 540 25.54 -30.88 6.04
C PRO A 540 26.41 -32.12 5.79
N ASN A 541 27.70 -31.93 5.70
CA ASN A 541 28.72 -33.02 5.63
C ASN A 541 28.52 -34.01 4.47
N LEU A 542 28.09 -33.53 3.30
CA LEU A 542 27.95 -34.38 2.12
C LEU A 542 29.33 -34.94 1.68
N PRO A 543 29.39 -36.24 1.32
CA PRO A 543 30.58 -36.75 0.66
C PRO A 543 30.91 -35.94 -0.60
N PRO A 544 32.20 -35.65 -0.88
CA PRO A 544 32.57 -34.81 -2.03
C PRO A 544 31.98 -35.28 -3.38
N SER A 545 31.84 -36.58 -3.57
CA SER A 545 31.21 -37.16 -4.76
C SER A 545 29.73 -36.83 -4.89
N VAL A 546 29.00 -36.87 -3.77
CA VAL A 546 27.56 -36.52 -3.73
C VAL A 546 27.38 -35.02 -3.92
N ALA A 547 28.18 -34.19 -3.24
CA ALA A 547 28.22 -32.75 -3.40
C ALA A 547 28.51 -32.35 -4.85
N ALA A 548 29.46 -33.01 -5.53
CA ALA A 548 29.80 -32.76 -6.92
C ALA A 548 28.63 -33.12 -7.90
N VAL A 549 27.92 -34.20 -7.62
CA VAL A 549 26.74 -34.59 -8.44
C VAL A 549 25.60 -33.61 -8.24
N LEU A 550 25.30 -33.22 -7.00
CA LEU A 550 24.22 -32.30 -6.65
C LEU A 550 24.53 -30.84 -7.05
N SER A 551 25.81 -30.47 -7.21
CA SER A 551 26.23 -29.11 -7.63
C SER A 551 26.29 -28.91 -9.15
N ARG A 552 25.95 -29.92 -9.98
CA ARG A 552 26.03 -29.78 -11.43
C ARG A 552 25.04 -28.73 -11.96
N PRO A 553 25.49 -27.80 -12.84
CA PRO A 553 24.59 -26.86 -13.51
C PRO A 553 23.58 -27.63 -14.38
N GLY A 554 22.29 -27.38 -14.24
CA GLY A 554 21.24 -27.97 -15.10
C GLY A 554 20.18 -28.79 -14.38
N GLY A 555 20.22 -28.96 -13.07
CA GLY A 555 19.11 -29.52 -12.30
C GLY A 555 18.03 -28.45 -12.02
N ARG A 556 16.75 -28.77 -12.27
CA ARG A 556 15.61 -27.95 -11.80
C ARG A 556 15.61 -28.00 -10.26
N GLY A 557 15.93 -26.91 -9.60
CA GLY A 557 15.86 -26.74 -8.15
C GLY A 557 16.93 -25.77 -7.64
N ASP A 558 16.57 -24.90 -6.68
CA ASP A 558 17.49 -24.00 -6.01
C ASP A 558 18.49 -24.80 -5.15
N ARG A 559 19.70 -24.91 -5.66
CA ARG A 559 20.82 -25.59 -4.99
C ARG A 559 21.87 -24.56 -4.66
N VAL A 560 22.08 -24.32 -3.37
CA VAL A 560 23.06 -23.36 -2.88
C VAL A 560 24.11 -24.08 -2.05
N ARG A 561 25.38 -23.80 -2.34
CA ARG A 561 26.48 -24.35 -1.56
C ARG A 561 26.52 -23.66 -0.19
N VAL A 562 26.50 -24.43 0.88
CA VAL A 562 26.67 -23.92 2.25
C VAL A 562 28.19 -23.76 2.49
N ALA A 563 28.64 -22.52 2.63
CA ALA A 563 30.05 -22.25 2.92
C ALA A 563 30.38 -22.45 4.41
N ARG A 564 29.35 -22.32 5.28
CA ARG A 564 29.51 -22.44 6.74
C ARG A 564 28.29 -23.08 7.37
N ARG A 565 28.48 -23.77 8.46
CA ARG A 565 27.42 -24.29 9.31
C ARG A 565 27.34 -23.46 10.58
N HIS A 566 26.18 -22.90 10.87
CA HIS A 566 25.91 -22.27 12.16
C HIS A 566 25.73 -23.38 13.22
N LEU A 567 26.45 -23.25 14.30
CA LEU A 567 26.47 -24.23 15.41
C LEU A 567 25.70 -23.71 16.61
N LEU A 568 25.76 -22.41 16.83
CA LEU A 568 25.20 -21.73 17.97
C LEU A 568 24.88 -20.29 17.60
N GLU A 569 23.78 -19.79 18.09
CA GLU A 569 23.43 -18.36 18.08
C GLU A 569 22.95 -17.96 19.47
N GLU A 570 23.63 -17.00 20.08
CA GLU A 570 23.22 -16.36 21.31
C GLU A 570 23.00 -14.88 21.11
N SER A 571 22.16 -14.26 21.93
CA SER A 571 21.93 -12.83 21.86
C SER A 571 21.92 -12.18 23.24
N LEU A 572 22.51 -11.00 23.32
CA LEU A 572 22.63 -10.19 24.52
C LEU A 572 21.94 -8.85 24.29
N ALA A 573 21.08 -8.40 25.22
CA ALA A 573 20.48 -7.08 25.18
C ALA A 573 21.56 -6.00 25.28
N ALA A 574 21.58 -5.11 24.31
CA ALA A 574 22.52 -4.00 24.28
C ALA A 574 21.90 -2.69 24.77
N GLY A 575 20.56 -2.55 24.73
CA GLY A 575 19.82 -1.35 25.11
C GLY A 575 19.87 -0.23 24.08
N ASP A 576 20.84 -0.25 23.17
CA ASP A 576 20.97 0.67 22.03
C ASP A 576 20.95 -0.13 20.73
N VAL A 577 20.61 0.52 19.61
CA VAL A 577 20.79 -0.06 18.27
C VAL A 577 22.29 -0.25 18.02
N VAL A 578 22.70 -1.49 17.78
CA VAL A 578 24.12 -1.83 17.66
C VAL A 578 24.56 -1.90 16.21
N GLU A 579 25.64 -1.18 15.92
CA GLU A 579 26.36 -1.23 14.64
C GLU A 579 27.75 -1.82 14.84
N GLY A 580 28.28 -2.41 13.77
CA GLY A 580 29.63 -2.98 13.77
C GLY A 580 29.65 -4.49 13.95
N VAL A 581 30.82 -5.05 13.71
CA VAL A 581 31.08 -6.49 13.74
C VAL A 581 32.52 -6.77 14.18
N ALA A 582 32.69 -7.85 14.90
CA ALA A 582 34.02 -8.44 15.19
C ALA A 582 33.98 -9.94 14.86
N ARG A 583 35.10 -10.45 14.41
CA ARG A 583 35.29 -11.89 14.19
C ARG A 583 36.43 -12.35 15.07
N LEU A 584 36.21 -13.45 15.79
CA LEU A 584 37.19 -14.15 16.60
C LEU A 584 37.38 -15.56 16.04
N GLU A 585 38.61 -16.01 15.95
CA GLU A 585 38.93 -17.41 15.65
C GLU A 585 39.33 -18.09 16.93
N LEU A 586 38.64 -19.17 17.29
CA LEU A 586 38.98 -20.07 18.38
C LEU A 586 39.54 -21.37 17.79
N GLU A 587 40.50 -21.97 18.49
CA GLU A 587 41.03 -23.30 18.21
C GLU A 587 40.34 -24.30 19.14
N VAL A 588 39.51 -25.17 18.58
CA VAL A 588 38.90 -26.27 19.35
C VAL A 588 39.91 -27.43 19.45
N LEU A 589 40.27 -27.78 20.65
CA LEU A 589 41.24 -28.86 20.92
C LEU A 589 40.58 -30.24 20.70
N PRO A 590 41.36 -31.24 20.27
CA PRO A 590 40.88 -32.62 20.24
C PRO A 590 40.54 -33.08 21.66
N ARG A 591 39.52 -33.95 21.77
CA ARG A 591 39.18 -34.61 23.05
C ARG A 591 40.27 -35.50 23.54
#